data_59a3d9da75846f58b5e6f0f62acf608a
#
_entry.id   59a3d9da75846f58b5e6f0f62acf608a
#
_cell.length_a   1.000
_cell.length_b   1.000
_cell.length_c   1.000
_cell.angle_alpha   90.00
_cell.angle_beta   90.00
_cell.angle_gamma   90.00
#
_symmetry.space_group_name_H-M   'P 1'
#
loop_
_entity.id
_entity.type
_entity.pdbx_description
1 polymer ?
#
loop_
_entity_poly.entity_id
_entity_poly.type
_entity_poly.pdbx_seq_one_letter_code
_entity_poly.pdbx_strand_id
1 'polypeptide(L)'
;MDEGTSQYYFTASMESGKILCSLLKAIQFQECAVFCAMTEGLKLTVEEGKCVQASAYVPADNFTEYHVREDVDVMFKISIAVLAECLNIFGSAEESSLKMYYRCEGSPLLLVLQPQSVHNVMTDCEISTQTPDSLLDLRDSDADEVAKLVLKAPAFLALLADLERSCDVFELNLSPEHPNVSIVTYGMQDQSCIDMPKSSDMVVSFSCERAVTLRYQLHHIRLVMKALALSSKVSSAQHTSPLRGSEPTPS
;
A
#
# COMPACT_ATOMS: atom_id res chain seq x y z
N MET A 1 -17.79 12.97 -29.99
CA MET A 1 -16.89 14.00 -29.44
C MET A 1 -17.45 14.39 -28.12
N ASP A 2 -16.80 13.92 -27.06
CA ASP A 2 -17.36 13.90 -25.70
C ASP A 2 -17.04 15.22 -25.00
N GLU A 3 -17.96 16.18 -25.04
CA GLU A 3 -17.83 17.48 -24.34
C GLU A 3 -17.85 17.35 -22.82
N GLY A 4 -18.15 16.16 -22.29
CA GLY A 4 -18.26 15.93 -20.84
C GLY A 4 -16.92 15.74 -20.11
N THR A 5 -15.89 15.28 -20.77
CA THR A 5 -14.60 14.91 -20.14
C THR A 5 -13.75 16.13 -19.77
N SER A 6 -13.91 17.24 -20.46
CA SER A 6 -13.15 18.47 -20.22
C SER A 6 -13.46 19.18 -18.88
N GLN A 7 -14.52 18.78 -18.19
CA GLN A 7 -14.98 19.39 -16.95
C GLN A 7 -14.32 18.81 -15.68
N TYR A 8 -13.78 17.59 -15.76
CA TYR A 8 -13.23 16.86 -14.62
C TYR A 8 -11.70 16.80 -14.71
N TYR A 9 -11.06 16.89 -13.56
CA TYR A 9 -9.61 16.66 -13.42
C TYR A 9 -9.28 15.17 -13.49
N PHE A 10 -10.21 14.32 -13.02
CA PHE A 10 -10.07 12.88 -13.01
C PHE A 10 -11.40 12.20 -13.27
N THR A 11 -11.39 11.20 -14.15
CA THR A 11 -12.50 10.27 -14.36
C THR A 11 -11.96 8.85 -14.53
N ALA A 12 -12.63 7.87 -13.93
CA ALA A 12 -12.25 6.47 -14.08
C ALA A 12 -13.49 5.56 -13.98
N SER A 13 -13.46 4.44 -14.72
CA SER A 13 -14.52 3.43 -14.71
C SER A 13 -13.93 2.05 -14.51
N MET A 14 -14.58 1.21 -13.69
CA MET A 14 -14.22 -0.18 -13.44
C MET A 14 -15.45 -1.06 -13.55
N GLU A 15 -15.28 -2.29 -14.06
CA GLU A 15 -16.36 -3.29 -14.07
C GLU A 15 -16.75 -3.73 -12.66
N SER A 16 -15.79 -3.73 -11.72
CA SER A 16 -16.05 -4.10 -10.33
C SER A 16 -15.24 -3.23 -9.36
N GLY A 17 -15.93 -2.56 -8.44
CA GLY A 17 -15.33 -1.78 -7.36
C GLY A 17 -14.68 -2.63 -6.25
N LYS A 18 -14.84 -3.97 -6.28
CA LYS A 18 -14.32 -4.89 -5.24
C LYS A 18 -12.81 -4.85 -5.09
N ILE A 19 -12.08 -4.70 -6.20
CA ILE A 19 -10.61 -4.62 -6.17
C ILE A 19 -10.19 -3.40 -5.34
N LEU A 20 -10.76 -2.24 -5.64
CA LEU A 20 -10.47 -1.00 -4.91
C LEU A 20 -10.84 -1.12 -3.43
N CYS A 21 -12.01 -1.68 -3.12
CA CYS A 21 -12.45 -1.92 -1.74
C CYS A 21 -11.49 -2.85 -0.99
N SER A 22 -11.00 -3.91 -1.62
CA SER A 22 -10.05 -4.85 -1.03
C SER A 22 -8.69 -4.21 -0.73
N LEU A 23 -8.18 -3.41 -1.67
CA LEU A 23 -6.93 -2.65 -1.50
C LEU A 23 -7.05 -1.61 -0.37
N LEU A 24 -8.16 -0.88 -0.31
CA LEU A 24 -8.43 0.06 0.79
C LEU A 24 -8.39 -0.64 2.15
N LYS A 25 -9.08 -1.77 2.29
CA LYS A 25 -9.09 -2.57 3.53
C LYS A 25 -7.70 -3.10 3.90
N ALA A 26 -6.88 -3.39 2.90
CA ALA A 26 -5.52 -3.90 3.11
C ALA A 26 -4.58 -2.84 3.71
N ILE A 27 -4.75 -1.57 3.32
CA ILE A 27 -3.91 -0.46 3.80
C ILE A 27 -4.59 0.38 4.89
N GLN A 28 -5.78 -0.02 5.35
CA GLN A 28 -6.55 0.72 6.35
C GLN A 28 -5.97 0.56 7.75
N PHE A 29 -5.00 1.39 8.10
CA PHE A 29 -4.50 1.56 9.46
C PHE A 29 -4.58 3.02 9.95
N GLN A 30 -5.11 3.91 9.11
CA GLN A 30 -5.45 5.29 9.42
C GLN A 30 -6.87 5.62 8.95
N GLU A 31 -7.42 6.73 9.39
CA GLU A 31 -8.77 7.18 9.04
C GLU A 31 -8.87 7.59 7.57
N CYS A 32 -7.85 8.28 7.06
CA CYS A 32 -7.84 8.84 5.72
C CYS A 32 -6.68 8.30 4.88
N ALA A 33 -6.89 8.25 3.57
CA ALA A 33 -5.86 8.03 2.57
C ALA A 33 -5.73 9.24 1.65
N VAL A 34 -4.53 9.44 1.13
CA VAL A 34 -4.26 10.38 0.03
C VAL A 34 -4.40 9.63 -1.29
N PHE A 35 -5.30 10.11 -2.13
CA PHE A 35 -5.48 9.70 -3.51
C PHE A 35 -4.59 10.54 -4.40
N CYS A 36 -3.84 9.89 -5.27
CA CYS A 36 -3.06 10.55 -6.31
C CYS A 36 -3.39 9.85 -7.64
N ALA A 37 -4.06 10.57 -8.54
CA ALA A 37 -4.33 10.08 -9.88
C ALA A 37 -3.22 10.55 -10.81
N MET A 38 -2.51 9.59 -11.39
CA MET A 38 -1.41 9.79 -12.34
C MET A 38 -1.79 9.17 -13.68
N THR A 39 -1.12 9.54 -14.76
CA THR A 39 -1.37 8.97 -16.09
C THR A 39 -1.24 7.44 -16.13
N GLU A 40 -0.31 6.90 -15.33
CA GLU A 40 -0.04 5.47 -15.25
C GLU A 40 -1.04 4.70 -14.39
N GLY A 41 -1.80 5.40 -13.53
CA GLY A 41 -2.77 4.76 -12.64
C GLY A 41 -3.06 5.54 -11.36
N LEU A 42 -3.87 4.94 -10.51
CA LEU A 42 -4.31 5.48 -9.24
C LEU A 42 -3.47 4.95 -8.08
N LYS A 43 -2.87 5.85 -7.32
CA LYS A 43 -2.12 5.54 -6.09
C LYS A 43 -2.89 6.02 -4.87
N LEU A 44 -2.99 5.14 -3.87
CA LEU A 44 -3.59 5.43 -2.57
C LEU A 44 -2.53 5.28 -1.50
N THR A 45 -2.31 6.30 -0.71
CA THR A 45 -1.26 6.31 0.31
C THR A 45 -1.84 6.60 1.68
N VAL A 46 -1.42 5.81 2.65
CA VAL A 46 -1.73 5.98 4.07
C VAL A 46 -0.40 6.12 4.82
N GLU A 47 -0.32 7.09 5.72
CA GLU A 47 0.90 7.36 6.48
C GLU A 47 0.58 7.47 7.97
N GLU A 48 1.41 6.84 8.82
CA GLU A 48 1.33 6.92 10.27
C GLU A 48 2.61 7.51 10.85
N GLY A 49 2.46 8.61 11.59
CA GLY A 49 3.52 9.20 12.40
C GLY A 49 4.80 9.54 11.63
N LYS A 50 4.74 9.69 10.30
CA LYS A 50 5.90 9.89 9.43
C LYS A 50 6.98 8.80 9.53
N CYS A 51 6.61 7.61 9.97
CA CYS A 51 7.53 6.48 10.12
C CYS A 51 7.06 5.21 9.39
N VAL A 52 5.76 5.10 9.10
CA VAL A 52 5.19 4.00 8.32
C VAL A 52 4.31 4.56 7.22
N GLN A 53 4.54 4.13 6.01
CA GLN A 53 3.73 4.49 4.86
C GLN A 53 3.36 3.23 4.09
N ALA A 54 2.08 3.10 3.72
CA ALA A 54 1.63 2.07 2.80
C ALA A 54 0.98 2.73 1.59
N SER A 55 1.32 2.21 0.41
CA SER A 55 0.70 2.64 -0.83
C SER A 55 0.12 1.44 -1.57
N ALA A 56 -1.12 1.56 -2.00
CA ALA A 56 -1.74 0.67 -2.97
C ALA A 56 -1.73 1.36 -4.34
N TYR A 57 -1.43 0.62 -5.38
CA TYR A 57 -1.37 1.13 -6.74
C TYR A 57 -2.27 0.29 -7.65
N VAL A 58 -3.13 0.98 -8.39
CA VAL A 58 -4.00 0.37 -9.40
C VAL A 58 -3.57 0.91 -10.77
N PRO A 59 -2.93 0.10 -11.62
CA PRO A 59 -2.55 0.53 -12.98
C PRO A 59 -3.74 1.02 -13.80
N ALA A 60 -3.51 1.96 -14.69
CA ALA A 60 -4.55 2.50 -15.59
C ALA A 60 -5.24 1.40 -16.40
N ASP A 61 -4.50 0.36 -16.80
CA ASP A 61 -5.03 -0.79 -17.56
C ASP A 61 -6.07 -1.64 -16.80
N ASN A 62 -6.17 -1.45 -15.47
CA ASN A 62 -7.19 -2.13 -14.66
C ASN A 62 -8.56 -1.40 -14.69
N PHE A 63 -8.62 -0.26 -15.35
CA PHE A 63 -9.83 0.51 -15.55
C PHE A 63 -10.34 0.31 -16.99
N THR A 64 -11.65 0.32 -17.18
CA THR A 64 -12.27 0.32 -18.50
C THR A 64 -12.14 1.67 -19.19
N GLU A 65 -12.12 2.74 -18.38
CA GLU A 65 -11.85 4.10 -18.80
C GLU A 65 -11.02 4.78 -17.72
N TYR A 66 -10.00 5.53 -18.11
CA TYR A 66 -9.13 6.24 -17.18
C TYR A 66 -8.61 7.52 -17.81
N HIS A 67 -8.96 8.67 -17.25
CA HIS A 67 -8.54 9.97 -17.74
C HIS A 67 -8.12 10.86 -16.59
N VAL A 68 -6.93 11.42 -16.69
CA VAL A 68 -6.37 12.40 -15.76
C VAL A 68 -5.91 13.60 -16.57
N ARG A 69 -6.19 14.80 -16.10
CA ARG A 69 -5.66 16.03 -16.70
C ARG A 69 -4.17 16.13 -16.44
N GLU A 70 -3.39 16.30 -17.50
CA GLU A 70 -1.91 16.35 -17.44
C GLU A 70 -1.37 17.69 -16.91
N ASP A 71 -2.17 18.77 -16.99
CA ASP A 71 -1.78 20.11 -16.57
C ASP A 71 -2.01 20.40 -15.07
N VAL A 72 -2.49 19.40 -14.31
CA VAL A 72 -2.85 19.54 -12.89
C VAL A 72 -2.44 18.29 -12.11
N ASP A 73 -1.82 18.50 -10.97
CA ASP A 73 -1.61 17.41 -9.99
C ASP A 73 -2.94 17.05 -9.32
N VAL A 74 -3.48 15.89 -9.66
CA VAL A 74 -4.74 15.41 -9.09
C VAL A 74 -4.46 14.65 -7.80
N MET A 75 -4.56 15.34 -6.69
CA MET A 75 -4.31 14.79 -5.36
C MET A 75 -5.35 15.29 -4.35
N PHE A 76 -5.91 14.39 -3.55
CA PHE A 76 -6.87 14.73 -2.50
C PHE A 76 -6.86 13.69 -1.37
N LYS A 77 -7.26 14.10 -0.18
CA LYS A 77 -7.39 13.25 1.00
C LYS A 77 -8.86 12.88 1.23
N ILE A 78 -9.14 11.62 1.56
CA ILE A 78 -10.49 11.09 1.71
C ILE A 78 -10.57 10.07 2.84
N SER A 79 -11.72 9.97 3.51
CA SER A 79 -11.97 8.95 4.52
C SER A 79 -12.07 7.55 3.89
N ILE A 80 -11.21 6.63 4.34
CA ILE A 80 -11.19 5.23 3.86
C ILE A 80 -12.48 4.51 4.25
N ALA A 81 -12.98 4.76 5.47
CA ALA A 81 -14.19 4.12 5.96
C ALA A 81 -15.40 4.49 5.11
N VAL A 82 -15.60 5.79 4.86
CA VAL A 82 -16.72 6.28 4.03
C VAL A 82 -16.62 5.75 2.61
N LEU A 83 -15.43 5.78 2.02
CA LEU A 83 -15.24 5.24 0.66
C LEU A 83 -15.54 3.73 0.61
N ALA A 84 -15.06 2.96 1.59
CA ALA A 84 -15.32 1.52 1.65
C ALA A 84 -16.80 1.20 1.88
N GLU A 85 -17.53 2.01 2.65
CA GLU A 85 -18.99 1.89 2.83
C GLU A 85 -19.73 2.18 1.53
N CYS A 86 -19.38 3.25 0.82
CA CYS A 86 -19.98 3.56 -0.49
C CYS A 86 -19.73 2.42 -1.49
N LEU A 87 -18.50 1.89 -1.57
CA LEU A 87 -18.17 0.78 -2.47
C LEU A 87 -18.91 -0.53 -2.12
N ASN A 88 -19.38 -0.69 -0.90
CA ASN A 88 -20.14 -1.85 -0.44
C ASN A 88 -21.66 -1.57 -0.29
N ILE A 89 -22.18 -0.50 -0.87
CA ILE A 89 -23.56 -0.05 -0.64
C ILE A 89 -24.62 -1.12 -0.98
N PHE A 90 -24.32 -2.00 -1.96
CA PHE A 90 -25.17 -3.12 -2.34
C PHE A 90 -24.83 -4.44 -1.61
N GLY A 91 -23.88 -4.38 -0.65
CA GLY A 91 -23.37 -5.54 0.10
C GLY A 91 -22.14 -6.17 -0.52
N SER A 92 -21.39 -6.90 0.32
CA SER A 92 -20.09 -7.48 -0.07
C SER A 92 -20.19 -8.61 -1.09
N ALA A 93 -21.35 -9.27 -1.21
CA ALA A 93 -21.59 -10.34 -2.17
C ALA A 93 -21.92 -9.83 -3.57
N GLU A 94 -22.48 -8.61 -3.69
CA GLU A 94 -22.87 -8.02 -4.95
C GLU A 94 -21.69 -7.42 -5.70
N GLU A 95 -21.62 -7.65 -7.01
CA GLU A 95 -20.67 -6.99 -7.89
C GLU A 95 -21.32 -5.73 -8.48
N SER A 96 -20.63 -4.62 -8.37
CA SER A 96 -21.10 -3.34 -8.87
C SER A 96 -20.03 -2.70 -9.74
N SER A 97 -20.44 -2.22 -10.91
CA SER A 97 -19.59 -1.34 -11.69
C SER A 97 -19.42 -0.03 -10.93
N LEU A 98 -18.24 0.58 -11.09
CA LEU A 98 -17.88 1.82 -10.42
C LEU A 98 -17.42 2.84 -11.44
N LYS A 99 -17.99 4.05 -11.35
CA LYS A 99 -17.44 5.23 -12.02
C LYS A 99 -17.06 6.26 -10.97
N MET A 100 -15.93 6.91 -11.17
CA MET A 100 -15.38 7.94 -10.30
C MET A 100 -15.21 9.23 -11.07
N TYR A 101 -15.59 10.36 -10.45
CA TYR A 101 -15.45 11.69 -11.04
C TYR A 101 -14.91 12.66 -9.99
N TYR A 102 -13.84 13.36 -10.32
CA TYR A 102 -13.28 14.43 -9.49
C TYR A 102 -13.14 15.69 -10.33
N ARG A 103 -13.87 16.74 -9.96
CA ARG A 103 -14.03 17.92 -10.80
C ARG A 103 -12.85 18.89 -10.70
N CYS A 104 -12.46 19.23 -9.48
CA CYS A 104 -11.39 20.18 -9.20
C CYS A 104 -10.97 20.06 -7.74
N GLU A 105 -9.89 20.73 -7.37
CA GLU A 105 -9.43 20.79 -5.99
C GLU A 105 -10.55 21.26 -5.04
N GLY A 106 -10.72 20.54 -3.93
CA GLY A 106 -11.75 20.80 -2.92
C GLY A 106 -13.18 20.36 -3.29
N SER A 107 -13.40 19.86 -4.52
CA SER A 107 -14.70 19.28 -4.88
C SER A 107 -14.86 17.89 -4.25
N PRO A 108 -16.11 17.41 -4.01
CA PRO A 108 -16.30 16.05 -3.58
C PRO A 108 -15.89 15.05 -4.69
N LEU A 109 -15.47 13.85 -4.28
CA LEU A 109 -15.35 12.70 -5.18
C LEU A 109 -16.76 12.12 -5.39
N LEU A 110 -17.23 12.12 -6.62
CA LEU A 110 -18.49 11.49 -7.00
C LEU A 110 -18.22 10.05 -7.42
N LEU A 111 -18.93 9.12 -6.80
CA LEU A 111 -18.98 7.71 -7.18
C LEU A 111 -20.35 7.39 -7.76
N VAL A 112 -20.39 6.73 -8.89
CA VAL A 112 -21.61 6.16 -9.47
C VAL A 112 -21.46 4.65 -9.48
N LEU A 113 -22.35 3.96 -8.76
CA LEU A 113 -22.34 2.52 -8.60
C LEU A 113 -23.60 1.90 -9.20
N GLN A 114 -23.43 0.82 -9.94
CA GLN A 114 -24.51 0.07 -10.53
C GLN A 114 -24.32 -1.43 -10.25
N PRO A 115 -25.27 -2.07 -9.52
CA PRO A 115 -25.19 -3.49 -9.26
C PRO A 115 -25.37 -4.29 -10.54
N GLN A 116 -24.68 -5.43 -10.67
CA GLN A 116 -24.77 -6.26 -11.86
C GLN A 116 -26.03 -7.14 -11.86
N SER A 117 -26.53 -7.48 -10.67
CA SER A 117 -27.71 -8.36 -10.52
C SER A 117 -29.05 -7.66 -10.82
N VAL A 118 -29.10 -6.33 -10.72
CA VAL A 118 -30.35 -5.55 -10.87
C VAL A 118 -30.19 -4.49 -11.96
N HIS A 119 -30.99 -4.60 -13.01
CA HIS A 119 -30.99 -3.61 -14.08
C HIS A 119 -31.67 -2.31 -13.65
N ASN A 120 -31.18 -1.18 -14.16
CA ASN A 120 -31.72 0.16 -13.97
C ASN A 120 -31.74 0.68 -12.51
N VAL A 121 -30.88 0.12 -11.65
CA VAL A 121 -30.60 0.68 -10.33
C VAL A 121 -29.21 1.30 -10.37
N MET A 122 -29.12 2.55 -9.96
CA MET A 122 -27.88 3.32 -9.92
C MET A 122 -27.86 4.14 -8.64
N THR A 123 -26.71 4.22 -8.00
CA THR A 123 -26.55 5.00 -6.77
C THR A 123 -25.37 5.95 -6.94
N ASP A 124 -25.62 7.20 -6.64
CA ASP A 124 -24.60 8.24 -6.62
C ASP A 124 -24.20 8.51 -5.17
N CYS A 125 -22.90 8.53 -4.90
CA CYS A 125 -22.33 8.87 -3.60
C CYS A 125 -21.36 10.04 -3.78
N GLU A 126 -21.56 11.11 -3.06
CA GLU A 126 -20.63 12.24 -2.99
C GLU A 126 -19.85 12.16 -1.69
N ILE A 127 -18.52 12.09 -1.78
CA ILE A 127 -17.64 12.00 -0.63
C ILE A 127 -16.79 13.27 -0.57
N SER A 128 -16.88 13.99 0.54
CA SER A 128 -16.08 15.19 0.77
C SER A 128 -14.59 14.86 0.76
N THR A 129 -13.83 15.69 0.07
CA THR A 129 -12.38 15.61 0.01
C THR A 129 -11.73 16.71 0.85
N GLN A 130 -10.48 16.51 1.21
CA GLN A 130 -9.65 17.48 1.92
C GLN A 130 -8.35 17.69 1.15
N THR A 131 -7.70 18.83 1.34
CA THR A 131 -6.34 19.05 0.85
C THR A 131 -5.40 18.08 1.55
N PRO A 132 -4.56 17.33 0.82
CA PRO A 132 -3.64 16.37 1.42
C PRO A 132 -2.51 17.09 2.17
N ASP A 133 -2.09 16.51 3.28
CA ASP A 133 -0.83 16.88 3.93
C ASP A 133 0.35 16.46 3.03
N SER A 134 1.50 17.10 3.20
CA SER A 134 2.72 16.66 2.52
C SER A 134 3.10 15.26 2.97
N LEU A 135 3.07 14.30 2.06
CA LEU A 135 3.57 12.94 2.29
C LEU A 135 5.10 12.96 2.35
N LEU A 136 5.66 12.10 3.20
CA LEU A 136 7.09 11.83 3.15
C LEU A 136 7.43 11.08 1.86
N ASP A 137 8.47 11.54 1.18
CA ASP A 137 9.11 10.74 0.16
C ASP A 137 10.07 9.75 0.84
N LEU A 138 9.60 8.52 1.02
CA LEU A 138 10.40 7.43 1.57
C LEU A 138 11.18 6.67 0.49
N ARG A 139 11.11 7.11 -0.76
CA ARG A 139 11.86 6.52 -1.86
C ARG A 139 13.18 7.26 -1.99
N ASP A 140 14.25 6.56 -1.68
CA ASP A 140 15.60 6.97 -2.06
C ASP A 140 15.87 6.42 -3.47
N SER A 141 15.53 7.22 -4.49
CA SER A 141 15.59 6.78 -5.90
C SER A 141 17.00 6.50 -6.40
N ASP A 142 18.02 7.00 -5.69
CA ASP A 142 19.41 6.93 -6.11
C ASP A 142 20.25 5.98 -5.25
N ALA A 143 19.64 5.25 -4.31
CA ALA A 143 20.34 4.34 -3.43
C ALA A 143 20.43 2.93 -4.05
N ASP A 144 21.63 2.35 -4.06
CA ASP A 144 21.86 0.99 -4.53
C ASP A 144 21.12 -0.04 -3.67
N GLU A 145 20.47 -1.02 -4.30
CA GLU A 145 19.85 -2.16 -3.62
C GLU A 145 20.94 -3.10 -3.07
N VAL A 146 21.11 -3.14 -1.77
CA VAL A 146 22.13 -3.95 -1.08
C VAL A 146 21.65 -5.36 -0.80
N ALA A 147 20.37 -5.52 -0.50
CA ALA A 147 19.76 -6.80 -0.21
C ALA A 147 18.31 -6.83 -0.69
N LYS A 148 17.91 -7.96 -1.23
CA LYS A 148 16.55 -8.25 -1.67
C LYS A 148 16.15 -9.66 -1.28
N LEU A 149 15.02 -9.76 -0.62
CA LEU A 149 14.37 -11.01 -0.23
C LEU A 149 12.96 -11.05 -0.80
N VAL A 150 12.62 -12.09 -1.55
CA VAL A 150 11.26 -12.35 -2.02
C VAL A 150 10.77 -13.65 -1.42
N LEU A 151 9.66 -13.58 -0.70
CA LEU A 151 9.01 -14.71 -0.03
C LEU A 151 7.64 -15.01 -0.63
N LYS A 152 7.16 -16.23 -0.46
CA LYS A 152 5.76 -16.59 -0.69
C LYS A 152 4.91 -15.93 0.40
N ALA A 153 4.00 -15.03 0.03
CA ALA A 153 3.22 -14.26 0.99
C ALA A 153 2.36 -15.11 1.94
N PRO A 154 1.67 -16.20 1.49
CA PRO A 154 0.91 -17.06 2.41
C PRO A 154 1.78 -17.70 3.49
N ALA A 155 2.99 -18.16 3.14
CA ALA A 155 3.91 -18.79 4.08
C ALA A 155 4.47 -17.78 5.08
N PHE A 156 4.81 -16.57 4.61
CA PHE A 156 5.28 -15.49 5.47
C PHE A 156 4.17 -14.99 6.40
N LEU A 157 2.92 -14.89 5.89
CA LEU A 157 1.76 -14.54 6.71
C LEU A 157 1.52 -15.55 7.85
N ALA A 158 1.61 -16.85 7.56
CA ALA A 158 1.48 -17.88 8.58
C ALA A 158 2.58 -17.76 9.65
N LEU A 159 3.83 -17.54 9.22
CA LEU A 159 4.95 -17.30 10.14
C LEU A 159 4.69 -16.08 11.04
N LEU A 160 4.25 -14.95 10.47
CA LEU A 160 3.94 -13.73 11.25
C LEU A 160 2.76 -13.94 12.22
N ALA A 161 1.79 -14.78 11.86
CA ALA A 161 0.64 -15.10 12.71
C ALA A 161 1.04 -15.92 13.95
N ASP A 162 2.09 -16.75 13.82
CA ASP A 162 2.63 -17.60 14.88
C ASP A 162 3.58 -16.84 15.83
N LEU A 163 4.02 -15.62 15.45
CA LEU A 163 4.86 -14.81 16.33
C LEU A 163 4.09 -14.39 17.57
N GLU A 164 4.73 -14.54 18.73
CA GLU A 164 4.12 -14.21 20.02
C GLU A 164 3.62 -12.77 20.08
N ARG A 165 2.43 -12.58 20.62
CA ARG A 165 1.80 -11.26 20.74
C ARG A 165 2.49 -10.36 21.76
N SER A 166 3.30 -10.93 22.64
CA SER A 166 4.07 -10.25 23.67
C SER A 166 5.38 -9.63 23.18
N CYS A 167 5.78 -9.95 21.95
CA CYS A 167 7.00 -9.39 21.37
C CYS A 167 6.76 -7.96 20.87
N ASP A 168 7.74 -7.07 21.14
CA ASP A 168 7.68 -5.67 20.73
C ASP A 168 8.54 -5.39 19.50
N VAL A 169 9.61 -6.14 19.32
CA VAL A 169 10.61 -5.92 18.27
C VAL A 169 10.68 -7.12 17.33
N PHE A 170 10.66 -6.81 16.05
CA PHE A 170 10.90 -7.73 14.94
C PHE A 170 12.25 -7.33 14.28
N GLU A 171 13.19 -8.25 14.25
CA GLU A 171 14.48 -8.06 13.60
C GLU A 171 14.61 -9.02 12.43
N LEU A 172 14.94 -8.48 11.26
CA LEU A 172 15.24 -9.23 10.05
C LEU A 172 16.73 -9.10 9.74
N ASN A 173 17.44 -10.22 9.79
CA ASN A 173 18.83 -10.32 9.41
C ASN A 173 18.97 -10.98 8.05
N LEU A 174 19.63 -10.32 7.12
CA LEU A 174 19.97 -10.82 5.80
C LEU A 174 21.47 -10.93 5.68
N SER A 175 21.98 -12.09 5.24
CA SER A 175 23.41 -12.35 5.12
C SER A 175 23.73 -13.14 3.85
N PRO A 176 24.83 -12.83 3.15
CA PRO A 176 25.32 -13.69 2.08
C PRO A 176 25.73 -15.08 2.58
N GLU A 177 26.08 -15.20 3.86
CA GLU A 177 26.45 -16.45 4.52
C GLU A 177 25.24 -17.12 5.18
N HIS A 178 25.35 -18.40 5.47
CA HIS A 178 24.31 -19.19 6.15
C HIS A 178 24.23 -18.84 7.66
N PRO A 179 23.00 -18.73 8.24
CA PRO A 179 21.70 -18.74 7.61
C PRO A 179 21.49 -17.45 6.82
N ASN A 180 21.02 -17.54 5.57
CA ASN A 180 20.91 -16.36 4.71
C ASN A 180 19.85 -15.37 5.22
N VAL A 181 18.80 -15.86 5.86
CA VAL A 181 17.72 -15.07 6.46
C VAL A 181 17.52 -15.53 7.89
N SER A 182 17.51 -14.61 8.83
CA SER A 182 17.16 -14.90 10.22
C SER A 182 16.14 -13.86 10.70
N ILE A 183 15.05 -14.32 11.29
CA ILE A 183 14.03 -13.50 11.90
C ILE A 183 14.11 -13.70 13.40
N VAL A 184 14.36 -12.59 14.11
CA VAL A 184 14.46 -12.60 15.57
C VAL A 184 13.37 -11.71 16.14
N THR A 185 12.63 -12.23 17.12
CA THR A 185 11.67 -11.43 17.88
C THR A 185 12.09 -11.38 19.34
N TYR A 186 11.92 -10.20 19.93
CA TYR A 186 12.28 -9.94 21.31
C TYR A 186 11.02 -9.63 22.11
N GLY A 187 10.76 -10.44 23.14
CA GLY A 187 9.76 -10.21 24.17
C GLY A 187 10.37 -9.69 25.45
N MET A 188 9.58 -9.54 26.51
CA MET A 188 10.05 -9.03 27.81
C MET A 188 11.01 -9.99 28.51
N GLN A 189 10.87 -11.31 28.33
CA GLN A 189 11.66 -12.34 29.00
C GLN A 189 12.16 -13.44 28.07
N ASP A 190 11.81 -13.38 26.78
CA ASP A 190 12.08 -14.39 25.79
C ASP A 190 12.57 -13.80 24.46
N GLN A 191 13.25 -14.62 23.73
CA GLN A 191 13.70 -14.34 22.37
C GLN A 191 13.40 -15.56 21.51
N SER A 192 12.82 -15.34 20.36
CA SER A 192 12.61 -16.38 19.36
C SER A 192 13.46 -16.07 18.14
N CYS A 193 14.08 -17.10 17.55
CA CYS A 193 14.88 -16.99 16.34
C CYS A 193 14.43 -18.05 15.33
N ILE A 194 14.19 -17.60 14.11
CA ILE A 194 13.80 -18.45 12.98
C ILE A 194 14.85 -18.28 11.88
N ASP A 195 15.63 -19.30 11.64
CA ASP A 195 16.62 -19.32 10.58
C ASP A 195 16.07 -19.95 9.30
N MET A 196 16.31 -19.29 8.20
CA MET A 196 15.79 -19.67 6.89
C MET A 196 16.90 -19.61 5.84
N PRO A 197 17.34 -20.75 5.31
CA PRO A 197 18.32 -20.76 4.23
C PRO A 197 17.64 -20.28 2.93
N LYS A 198 18.43 -19.71 2.02
CA LYS A 198 17.94 -19.27 0.70
C LYS A 198 17.32 -20.40 -0.15
N SER A 199 17.60 -21.67 0.19
CA SER A 199 17.00 -22.87 -0.43
C SER A 199 15.65 -23.27 0.16
N SER A 200 15.14 -22.53 1.17
CA SER A 200 13.84 -22.81 1.77
C SER A 200 12.72 -22.64 0.74
N ASP A 201 11.70 -23.51 0.84
CA ASP A 201 10.50 -23.44 -0.01
C ASP A 201 9.70 -22.14 0.13
N MET A 202 9.92 -21.38 1.21
CA MET A 202 9.33 -20.07 1.43
C MET A 202 10.01 -18.99 0.58
N VAL A 203 11.31 -19.18 0.24
CA VAL A 203 12.11 -18.19 -0.49
C VAL A 203 11.90 -18.35 -1.99
N VAL A 204 11.46 -17.28 -2.65
CA VAL A 204 11.32 -17.22 -4.11
C VAL A 204 12.60 -16.74 -4.76
N SER A 205 13.21 -15.69 -4.19
CA SER A 205 14.54 -15.20 -4.60
C SER A 205 15.21 -14.49 -3.44
N PHE A 206 16.55 -14.52 -3.44
CA PHE A 206 17.38 -13.89 -2.44
C PHE A 206 18.64 -13.34 -3.10
N SER A 207 18.94 -12.09 -2.85
CA SER A 207 20.19 -11.40 -3.18
C SER A 207 20.65 -10.61 -1.98
N CYS A 208 21.93 -10.72 -1.63
CA CYS A 208 22.50 -9.98 -0.51
C CYS A 208 23.99 -9.79 -0.76
N GLU A 209 24.42 -8.55 -0.91
CA GLU A 209 25.83 -8.22 -1.14
C GLU A 209 26.63 -8.16 0.18
N ARG A 210 26.01 -7.68 1.23
CA ARG A 210 26.58 -7.58 2.57
C ARG A 210 25.52 -7.84 3.64
N ALA A 211 25.95 -8.28 4.82
CA ALA A 211 25.05 -8.50 5.93
C ALA A 211 24.30 -7.21 6.33
N VAL A 212 23.01 -7.32 6.51
CA VAL A 212 22.09 -6.24 6.88
C VAL A 212 21.20 -6.70 8.03
N THR A 213 21.07 -5.86 9.05
CA THR A 213 20.13 -6.05 10.16
C THR A 213 19.11 -4.93 10.16
N LEU A 214 17.84 -5.31 10.08
CA LEU A 214 16.70 -4.38 10.05
C LEU A 214 15.84 -4.61 11.28
N ARG A 215 15.58 -3.57 12.05
CA ARG A 215 14.74 -3.64 13.24
C ARG A 215 13.47 -2.83 13.06
N TYR A 216 12.34 -3.46 13.35
CA TYR A 216 11.02 -2.86 13.26
C TYR A 216 10.27 -3.10 14.57
N GLN A 217 9.37 -2.20 14.90
CA GLN A 217 8.37 -2.48 15.91
C GLN A 217 7.37 -3.52 15.35
N LEU A 218 7.09 -4.58 16.09
CA LEU A 218 6.27 -5.68 15.60
C LEU A 218 4.85 -5.22 15.24
N HIS A 219 4.32 -4.19 15.91
CA HIS A 219 3.01 -3.65 15.55
C HIS A 219 2.99 -3.05 14.13
N HIS A 220 4.09 -2.42 13.65
CA HIS A 220 4.18 -1.94 12.28
C HIS A 220 4.18 -3.10 11.27
N ILE A 221 4.86 -4.21 11.60
CA ILE A 221 4.84 -5.42 10.75
C ILE A 221 3.42 -6.01 10.69
N ARG A 222 2.66 -5.95 11.79
CA ARG A 222 1.27 -6.42 11.82
C ARG A 222 0.33 -5.61 10.91
N LEU A 223 0.62 -4.34 10.66
CA LEU A 223 -0.18 -3.50 9.74
C LEU A 223 -0.18 -4.07 8.30
N VAL A 224 0.93 -4.69 7.87
CA VAL A 224 1.04 -5.24 6.51
C VAL A 224 0.39 -6.62 6.35
N MET A 225 -0.04 -7.28 7.43
CA MET A 225 -0.62 -8.65 7.36
C MET A 225 -1.88 -8.71 6.50
N LYS A 226 -2.71 -7.66 6.51
CA LYS A 226 -3.91 -7.59 5.67
C LYS A 226 -3.54 -7.55 4.18
N ALA A 227 -2.49 -6.83 3.82
CA ALA A 227 -2.00 -6.76 2.46
C ALA A 227 -1.36 -8.09 2.02
N LEU A 228 -0.62 -8.75 2.92
CA LEU A 228 -0.04 -10.08 2.67
C LEU A 228 -1.11 -11.14 2.37
N ALA A 229 -2.27 -11.07 3.04
CA ALA A 229 -3.38 -11.99 2.81
C ALA A 229 -3.96 -11.89 1.38
N LEU A 230 -3.78 -10.76 0.70
CA LEU A 230 -4.21 -10.54 -0.69
C LEU A 230 -3.09 -10.82 -1.70
N SER A 231 -1.88 -11.10 -1.24
CA SER A 231 -0.69 -11.19 -2.07
C SER A 231 -0.25 -12.63 -2.32
N SER A 232 0.34 -12.90 -3.47
CA SER A 232 1.01 -14.17 -3.75
C SER A 232 2.48 -14.15 -3.31
N LYS A 233 3.12 -12.99 -3.38
CA LYS A 233 4.54 -12.79 -3.03
C LYS A 233 4.72 -11.49 -2.25
N VAL A 234 5.72 -11.45 -1.39
CA VAL A 234 6.21 -10.26 -0.70
C VAL A 234 7.69 -10.06 -1.00
N SER A 235 8.05 -8.83 -1.29
CA SER A 235 9.45 -8.45 -1.50
C SER A 235 9.88 -7.45 -0.42
N SER A 236 11.02 -7.70 0.19
CA SER A 236 11.72 -6.76 1.05
C SER A 236 13.02 -6.37 0.34
N ALA A 237 13.24 -5.09 0.14
CA ALA A 237 14.46 -4.55 -0.44
C ALA A 237 15.07 -3.54 0.52
N GLN A 238 16.40 -3.58 0.66
CA GLN A 238 17.17 -2.63 1.45
C GLN A 238 18.10 -1.85 0.54
N HIS A 239 18.02 -0.55 0.64
CA HIS A 239 18.85 0.40 -0.10
C HIS A 239 19.89 1.03 0.82
N THR A 240 21.04 1.42 0.26
CA THR A 240 22.03 2.23 0.98
C THR A 240 21.46 3.63 1.14
N SER A 241 21.24 4.07 2.39
CA SER A 241 21.08 5.50 2.61
C SER A 241 22.41 6.19 2.35
N PRO A 242 22.51 7.22 1.49
CA PRO A 242 23.70 8.04 1.45
C PRO A 242 23.91 8.63 2.84
N LEU A 243 25.03 8.30 3.46
CA LEU A 243 25.45 8.91 4.72
C LEU A 243 25.48 10.43 4.47
N ARG A 244 24.50 11.17 4.98
CA ARG A 244 24.63 12.61 5.13
C ARG A 244 25.83 12.83 6.04
N GLY A 245 26.95 13.16 5.41
CA GLY A 245 28.15 13.54 6.11
C GLY A 245 27.78 14.65 7.09
N SER A 246 27.99 14.40 8.37
CA SER A 246 28.01 15.44 9.37
C SER A 246 29.12 16.42 8.96
N GLU A 247 28.74 17.57 8.40
CA GLU A 247 29.67 18.67 8.26
C GLU A 247 30.20 19.02 9.65
N PRO A 248 31.52 19.08 9.84
CA PRO A 248 32.08 19.58 11.08
C PRO A 248 31.70 21.05 11.22
N THR A 249 31.01 21.41 12.28
CA THR A 249 30.78 22.79 12.67
C THR A 249 32.14 23.49 12.81
N PRO A 250 32.42 24.59 12.11
CA PRO A 250 33.61 25.37 12.33
C PRO A 250 33.54 26.03 13.70
N SER A 251 34.60 25.81 14.47
CA SER A 251 34.91 26.44 15.77
C SER A 251 35.16 27.93 15.65
#